data_1c73fab4c00e5c148cc81b0bce2d0359
#
_entry.id   1c73fab4c00e5c148cc81b0bce2d0359
#
_cell.length_a   1.000
_cell.length_b   1.000
_cell.length_c   1.000
_cell.angle_alpha   90.00
_cell.angle_beta   90.00
_cell.angle_gamma   90.00
#
_symmetry.space_group_name_H-M   'P 1'
#
loop_
_entity.id
_entity.type
_entity.pdbx_description
1 polymer ?
#
loop_
_entity_poly.entity_id
_entity_poly.type
_entity_poly.pdbx_seq_one_letter_code
_entity_poly.pdbx_strand_id
1 'polypeptide(L)'
;ETGVKCPVPVVARDGVALRTLAGRPAAIITFLQGVWPRRTSSLHCAGVGRAMADMHDASKTYAGKRANTLSINDWRPLYDSVSDHADDVTAGLSIEIEAELAHLEATWPKGLPTGVIHADLFPDNIFFLADKISGIIDFYFACTDYLAYDIAVCLNAWCFEPDAAMNVTKTQHLLAGYEDVRPLTHQEKTALP
;
A
#
# COMPACT_ATOMS: atom_id res chain seq x y z
N GLU A 1 0.44 -17.96 -13.60
CA GLU A 1 0.73 -17.73 -12.17
C GLU A 1 1.75 -16.61 -12.09
N THR A 2 1.38 -15.49 -11.46
CA THR A 2 2.14 -14.24 -11.48
C THR A 2 3.28 -14.17 -10.45
N GLY A 3 3.50 -15.23 -9.66
CA GLY A 3 4.54 -15.25 -8.62
C GLY A 3 4.19 -14.54 -7.30
N VAL A 4 3.16 -13.69 -7.28
CA VAL A 4 2.71 -13.01 -6.05
C VAL A 4 2.04 -14.02 -5.12
N LYS A 5 2.57 -14.15 -3.92
CA LYS A 5 1.97 -15.00 -2.88
C LYS A 5 0.81 -14.26 -2.21
N CYS A 6 -0.40 -14.70 -2.46
CA CYS A 6 -1.61 -14.16 -1.85
C CYS A 6 -2.69 -15.25 -1.75
N PRO A 7 -3.73 -15.06 -0.92
CA PRO A 7 -4.89 -15.94 -0.94
C PRO A 7 -5.53 -15.97 -2.33
N VAL A 8 -5.95 -17.16 -2.75
CA VAL A 8 -6.57 -17.36 -4.07
C VAL A 8 -8.02 -17.77 -3.87
N PRO A 9 -8.99 -17.21 -4.64
CA PRO A 9 -10.38 -17.63 -4.59
C PRO A 9 -10.53 -19.10 -4.98
N VAL A 10 -11.27 -19.86 -4.19
CA VAL A 10 -11.62 -21.25 -4.45
C VAL A 10 -12.78 -21.28 -5.44
N VAL A 11 -12.51 -21.84 -6.61
CA VAL A 11 -13.52 -21.98 -7.67
C VAL A 11 -14.47 -23.13 -7.30
N ALA A 12 -15.78 -22.86 -7.32
CA ALA A 12 -16.78 -23.88 -7.08
C ALA A 12 -16.92 -24.84 -8.29
N ARG A 13 -17.69 -25.92 -8.12
CA ARG A 13 -17.86 -26.99 -9.16
C ARG A 13 -18.42 -26.48 -10.49
N ASP A 14 -19.13 -25.35 -10.47
CA ASP A 14 -19.72 -24.70 -11.65
C ASP A 14 -18.80 -23.65 -12.28
N GLY A 15 -17.54 -23.51 -11.81
CA GLY A 15 -16.57 -22.58 -12.35
C GLY A 15 -16.66 -21.15 -11.76
N VAL A 16 -17.54 -20.89 -10.78
CA VAL A 16 -17.75 -19.55 -10.22
C VAL A 16 -17.09 -19.45 -8.85
N ALA A 17 -16.21 -18.44 -8.66
CA ALA A 17 -15.54 -18.19 -7.38
C ALA A 17 -16.30 -17.20 -6.50
N LEU A 18 -16.91 -16.16 -7.08
CA LEU A 18 -17.65 -15.14 -6.35
C LEU A 18 -19.12 -15.51 -6.27
N ARG A 19 -19.68 -15.55 -5.08
CA ARG A 19 -21.07 -15.94 -4.78
C ARG A 19 -21.81 -14.81 -4.07
N THR A 20 -23.11 -15.02 -3.92
CA THR A 20 -23.94 -14.20 -3.05
C THR A 20 -24.38 -15.04 -1.86
N LEU A 21 -24.12 -14.56 -0.64
CA LEU A 21 -24.55 -15.15 0.60
C LEU A 21 -25.28 -14.08 1.43
N ALA A 22 -26.53 -14.34 1.79
CA ALA A 22 -27.39 -13.40 2.53
C ALA A 22 -27.45 -12.00 1.87
N GLY A 23 -27.54 -11.96 0.53
CA GLY A 23 -27.62 -10.72 -0.26
C GLY A 23 -26.29 -9.97 -0.43
N ARG A 24 -25.16 -10.53 0.02
CA ARG A 24 -23.83 -9.90 -0.06
C ARG A 24 -22.87 -10.75 -0.91
N PRO A 25 -21.93 -10.14 -1.65
CA PRO A 25 -20.85 -10.87 -2.31
C PRO A 25 -20.05 -11.68 -1.28
N ALA A 26 -19.71 -12.91 -1.61
CA ALA A 26 -18.93 -13.81 -0.76
C ALA A 26 -18.00 -14.68 -1.62
N ALA A 27 -16.81 -14.95 -1.13
CA ALA A 27 -15.86 -15.90 -1.70
C ALA A 27 -15.22 -16.75 -0.61
N ILE A 28 -14.89 -18.00 -0.94
CA ILE A 28 -13.98 -18.81 -0.16
C ILE A 28 -12.59 -18.61 -0.74
N ILE A 29 -11.62 -18.28 0.10
CA ILE A 29 -10.23 -18.09 -0.32
C ILE A 29 -9.34 -19.13 0.37
N THR A 30 -8.19 -19.42 -0.23
CA THR A 30 -7.19 -20.31 0.38
C THR A 30 -6.63 -19.66 1.64
N PHE A 31 -6.31 -20.50 2.63
CA PHE A 31 -5.70 -20.01 3.86
C PHE A 31 -4.22 -19.73 3.64
N LEU A 32 -3.76 -18.56 4.04
CA LEU A 32 -2.36 -18.18 4.03
C LEU A 32 -1.73 -18.45 5.40
N GLN A 33 -0.71 -19.30 5.44
CA GLN A 33 0.05 -19.56 6.66
C GLN A 33 1.02 -18.42 6.94
N GLY A 34 1.20 -18.10 8.21
CA GLY A 34 2.14 -17.08 8.65
C GLY A 34 1.55 -16.18 9.73
N VAL A 35 2.35 -15.24 10.18
CA VAL A 35 1.97 -14.20 11.15
C VAL A 35 2.55 -12.87 10.70
N TRP A 36 1.86 -11.80 11.01
CA TRP A 36 2.40 -10.46 10.83
C TRP A 36 3.37 -10.09 11.97
N PRO A 37 4.43 -9.30 11.71
CA PRO A 37 5.42 -8.97 12.71
C PRO A 37 4.89 -7.91 13.67
N ARG A 38 4.97 -8.17 14.98
CA ARG A 38 4.62 -7.17 16.01
C ARG A 38 5.60 -6.00 16.06
N ARG A 39 6.83 -6.23 15.63
CA ARG A 39 7.88 -5.21 15.47
C ARG A 39 8.56 -5.44 14.13
N THR A 40 8.59 -4.40 13.32
CA THR A 40 9.26 -4.43 12.03
C THR A 40 10.78 -4.40 12.20
N SER A 41 11.49 -5.14 11.36
CA SER A 41 12.96 -5.13 11.29
C SER A 41 13.41 -4.70 9.89
N SER A 42 14.68 -4.39 9.72
CA SER A 42 15.25 -4.08 8.40
C SER A 42 15.15 -5.25 7.43
N LEU A 43 15.23 -6.50 7.91
CA LEU A 43 15.01 -7.69 7.07
C LEU A 43 13.56 -7.78 6.59
N HIS A 44 12.59 -7.49 7.47
CA HIS A 44 11.18 -7.41 7.07
C HIS A 44 11.00 -6.33 6.00
N CYS A 45 11.56 -5.13 6.19
CA CYS A 45 11.47 -4.03 5.24
C CYS A 45 12.04 -4.39 3.85
N ALA A 46 13.22 -5.05 3.81
CA ALA A 46 13.79 -5.54 2.55
C ALA A 46 12.86 -6.55 1.85
N GLY A 47 12.27 -7.47 2.62
CA GLY A 47 11.30 -8.43 2.10
C GLY A 47 10.05 -7.75 1.53
N VAL A 48 9.51 -6.76 2.26
CA VAL A 48 8.32 -5.98 1.84
C VAL A 48 8.59 -5.23 0.55
N GLY A 49 9.73 -4.52 0.45
CA GLY A 49 10.11 -3.82 -0.77
C GLY A 49 10.14 -4.77 -1.98
N ARG A 50 10.77 -5.94 -1.83
CA ARG A 50 10.83 -6.96 -2.88
C ARG A 50 9.45 -7.48 -3.27
N ALA A 51 8.62 -7.86 -2.31
CA ALA A 51 7.29 -8.41 -2.57
C ALA A 51 6.35 -7.38 -3.23
N MET A 52 6.45 -6.12 -2.85
CA MET A 52 5.73 -5.01 -3.50
C MET A 52 6.19 -4.83 -4.95
N ALA A 53 7.49 -4.86 -5.23
CA ALA A 53 8.01 -4.76 -6.58
C ALA A 53 7.60 -5.97 -7.44
N ASP A 54 7.63 -7.19 -6.89
CA ASP A 54 7.12 -8.40 -7.55
C ASP A 54 5.63 -8.26 -7.91
N MET A 55 4.82 -7.69 -7.02
CA MET A 55 3.40 -7.42 -7.25
C MET A 55 3.20 -6.39 -8.36
N HIS A 56 3.93 -5.28 -8.34
CA HIS A 56 3.88 -4.26 -9.38
C HIS A 56 4.25 -4.84 -10.74
N ASP A 57 5.31 -5.63 -10.80
CA ASP A 57 5.77 -6.26 -12.06
C ASP A 57 4.79 -7.31 -12.57
N ALA A 58 4.26 -8.15 -11.69
CA ALA A 58 3.27 -9.17 -12.03
C ALA A 58 1.96 -8.58 -12.57
N SER A 59 1.59 -7.38 -12.13
CA SER A 59 0.37 -6.70 -12.53
C SER A 59 0.48 -5.89 -13.83
N LYS A 60 1.64 -5.77 -14.45
CA LYS A 60 1.86 -4.97 -15.69
C LYS A 60 0.94 -5.36 -16.84
N THR A 61 0.56 -6.63 -16.92
CA THR A 61 -0.33 -7.15 -17.97
C THR A 61 -1.82 -7.15 -17.58
N TYR A 62 -2.14 -6.71 -16.36
CA TYR A 62 -3.51 -6.65 -15.90
C TYR A 62 -4.26 -5.49 -16.57
N ALA A 63 -5.29 -5.81 -17.32
CA ALA A 63 -6.06 -4.83 -18.10
C ALA A 63 -7.13 -4.09 -17.28
N GLY A 64 -7.47 -4.59 -16.09
CA GLY A 64 -8.47 -3.97 -15.22
C GLY A 64 -7.95 -2.65 -14.64
N LYS A 65 -8.87 -1.69 -14.46
CA LYS A 65 -8.57 -0.39 -13.85
C LYS A 65 -9.58 -0.10 -12.76
N ARG A 66 -9.10 0.37 -11.62
CA ARG A 66 -9.88 0.93 -10.53
C ARG A 66 -9.20 2.22 -10.09
N ALA A 67 -9.92 3.34 -10.12
CA ALA A 67 -9.37 4.60 -9.63
C ALA A 67 -9.05 4.53 -8.14
N ASN A 68 -7.99 5.19 -7.73
CA ASN A 68 -7.73 5.43 -6.31
C ASN A 68 -8.72 6.51 -5.83
N THR A 69 -9.52 6.17 -4.82
CA THR A 69 -10.50 7.08 -4.21
C THR A 69 -9.98 7.71 -2.91
N LEU A 70 -8.69 7.50 -2.63
CA LEU A 70 -7.96 8.10 -1.50
C LEU A 70 -6.63 8.69 -2.01
N SER A 71 -6.70 9.50 -3.07
CA SER A 71 -5.57 10.19 -3.68
C SER A 71 -5.74 11.70 -3.61
N ILE A 72 -4.81 12.44 -4.15
CA ILE A 72 -4.75 13.92 -4.07
C ILE A 72 -6.06 14.62 -4.39
N ASN A 73 -6.83 14.11 -5.37
CA ASN A 73 -8.09 14.72 -5.78
C ASN A 73 -9.26 14.46 -4.80
N ASP A 74 -9.10 13.48 -3.91
CA ASP A 74 -10.16 13.02 -3.01
C ASP A 74 -9.95 13.49 -1.57
N TRP A 75 -8.71 13.83 -1.20
CA TRP A 75 -8.37 14.20 0.18
C TRP A 75 -9.02 15.52 0.61
N ARG A 76 -9.03 16.55 -0.25
CA ARG A 76 -9.67 17.83 0.09
C ARG A 76 -11.17 17.68 0.30
N PRO A 77 -11.96 17.08 -0.62
CA PRO A 77 -13.37 16.84 -0.36
C PRO A 77 -13.63 16.00 0.90
N LEU A 78 -12.75 15.02 1.18
CA LEU A 78 -12.85 14.21 2.39
C LEU A 78 -12.65 15.07 3.65
N TYR A 79 -11.59 15.88 3.68
CA TYR A 79 -11.31 16.80 4.77
C TYR A 79 -12.42 17.82 4.96
N ASP A 80 -12.89 18.46 3.90
CA ASP A 80 -13.96 19.46 3.96
C ASP A 80 -15.24 18.91 4.61
N SER A 81 -15.50 17.61 4.45
CA SER A 81 -16.66 16.96 5.07
C SER A 81 -16.57 16.81 6.59
N VAL A 82 -15.39 16.97 7.19
CA VAL A 82 -15.12 16.79 8.64
C VAL A 82 -14.31 17.93 9.25
N SER A 83 -14.01 18.97 8.50
CA SER A 83 -13.10 20.06 8.90
C SER A 83 -13.52 20.76 10.19
N ASP A 84 -14.83 20.93 10.43
CA ASP A 84 -15.39 21.52 11.64
C ASP A 84 -15.06 20.74 12.92
N HIS A 85 -14.64 19.47 12.79
CA HIS A 85 -14.32 18.55 13.89
C HIS A 85 -12.82 18.24 13.99
N ALA A 86 -11.97 18.79 13.15
CA ALA A 86 -10.54 18.50 13.16
C ALA A 86 -9.90 18.88 14.50
N ASP A 87 -10.22 20.06 15.03
CA ASP A 87 -9.67 20.55 16.29
C ASP A 87 -10.27 19.89 17.54
N ASP A 88 -11.35 19.10 17.41
CA ASP A 88 -11.85 18.24 18.49
C ASP A 88 -10.87 17.08 18.79
N VAL A 89 -10.05 16.68 17.79
CA VAL A 89 -9.02 15.65 17.96
C VAL A 89 -7.80 16.22 18.65
N THR A 90 -7.29 17.33 18.15
CA THR A 90 -6.18 18.08 18.76
C THR A 90 -6.22 19.53 18.31
N ALA A 91 -5.99 20.47 19.22
CA ALA A 91 -6.02 21.89 18.92
C ALA A 91 -4.97 22.26 17.85
N GLY A 92 -5.39 22.95 16.79
CA GLY A 92 -4.56 23.36 15.67
C GLY A 92 -4.42 22.34 14.54
N LEU A 93 -5.03 21.15 14.66
CA LEU A 93 -4.98 20.13 13.62
C LEU A 93 -5.57 20.61 12.29
N SER A 94 -6.63 21.43 12.34
CA SER A 94 -7.22 22.03 11.14
C SER A 94 -6.21 22.86 10.34
N ILE A 95 -5.38 23.65 11.03
CA ILE A 95 -4.35 24.48 10.40
C ILE A 95 -3.26 23.61 9.77
N GLU A 96 -2.83 22.55 10.46
CA GLU A 96 -1.82 21.62 9.95
C GLU A 96 -2.31 20.89 8.70
N ILE A 97 -3.54 20.35 8.72
CA ILE A 97 -4.12 19.65 7.57
C ILE A 97 -4.27 20.58 6.37
N GLU A 98 -4.79 21.82 6.58
CA GLU A 98 -4.91 22.80 5.50
C GLU A 98 -3.56 23.14 4.86
N ALA A 99 -2.53 23.36 5.67
CA ALA A 99 -1.20 23.67 5.18
C ALA A 99 -0.61 22.51 4.37
N GLU A 100 -0.78 21.27 4.86
CA GLU A 100 -0.29 20.07 4.18
C GLU A 100 -1.05 19.80 2.89
N LEU A 101 -2.39 19.91 2.89
CA LEU A 101 -3.19 19.74 1.67
C LEU A 101 -2.80 20.78 0.60
N ALA A 102 -2.65 22.05 0.99
CA ALA A 102 -2.23 23.10 0.07
C ALA A 102 -0.83 22.83 -0.51
N HIS A 103 0.10 22.31 0.32
CA HIS A 103 1.44 21.92 -0.12
C HIS A 103 1.37 20.75 -1.12
N LEU A 104 0.66 19.69 -0.80
CA LEU A 104 0.53 18.51 -1.65
C LEU A 104 -0.17 18.84 -2.98
N GLU A 105 -1.23 19.66 -2.97
CA GLU A 105 -1.92 20.12 -4.18
C GLU A 105 -0.99 20.90 -5.12
N ALA A 106 -0.08 21.72 -4.55
CA ALA A 106 0.87 22.51 -5.32
C ALA A 106 2.06 21.68 -5.85
N THR A 107 2.47 20.63 -5.13
CA THR A 107 3.71 19.90 -5.39
C THR A 107 3.50 18.47 -5.86
N TRP A 108 2.25 17.98 -5.94
CA TRP A 108 1.96 16.60 -6.33
C TRP A 108 2.65 16.24 -7.64
N PRO A 109 3.44 15.16 -7.67
CA PRO A 109 4.21 14.80 -8.85
C PRO A 109 3.29 14.43 -10.02
N LYS A 110 3.76 14.66 -11.24
CA LYS A 110 3.03 14.33 -12.47
C LYS A 110 3.86 13.41 -13.37
N GLY A 111 3.18 12.51 -14.06
CA GLY A 111 3.81 11.66 -15.07
C GLY A 111 4.70 10.55 -14.51
N LEU A 112 4.53 10.18 -13.23
CA LEU A 112 5.20 9.02 -12.66
C LEU A 112 4.65 7.71 -13.25
N PRO A 113 5.43 6.61 -13.23
CA PRO A 113 4.94 5.30 -13.61
C PRO A 113 3.71 4.89 -12.80
N THR A 114 2.69 4.42 -13.51
CA THR A 114 1.42 3.94 -12.93
C THR A 114 1.26 2.44 -13.11
N GLY A 115 0.55 1.81 -12.20
CA GLY A 115 0.20 0.39 -12.24
C GLY A 115 -0.82 0.03 -11.18
N VAL A 116 -1.01 -1.26 -10.97
CA VAL A 116 -1.81 -1.73 -9.84
C VAL A 116 -0.96 -1.59 -8.58
N ILE A 117 -1.49 -0.89 -7.60
CA ILE A 117 -0.92 -0.72 -6.27
C ILE A 117 -1.81 -1.41 -5.23
N HIS A 118 -1.26 -1.78 -4.10
CA HIS A 118 -2.02 -2.30 -2.97
C HIS A 118 -2.72 -1.19 -2.18
N ALA A 119 -2.03 -0.06 -2.03
CA ALA A 119 -2.46 1.15 -1.31
C ALA A 119 -2.71 0.97 0.20
N ASP A 120 -2.41 -0.22 0.77
CA ASP A 120 -2.62 -0.54 2.19
C ASP A 120 -1.64 -1.62 2.69
N LEU A 121 -0.37 -1.58 2.24
CA LEU A 121 0.67 -2.55 2.65
C LEU A 121 1.21 -2.26 4.06
N PHE A 122 0.31 -2.26 5.05
CA PHE A 122 0.65 -2.17 6.46
C PHE A 122 1.20 -3.50 7.01
N PRO A 123 1.86 -3.48 8.18
CA PRO A 123 2.45 -4.69 8.76
C PRO A 123 1.48 -5.86 8.94
N ASP A 124 0.22 -5.62 9.25
CA ASP A 124 -0.83 -6.63 9.44
C ASP A 124 -1.36 -7.23 8.13
N ASN A 125 -1.06 -6.62 6.99
CA ASN A 125 -1.41 -7.11 5.66
C ASN A 125 -0.30 -7.95 4.99
N ILE A 126 0.83 -8.14 5.67
CA ILE A 126 1.94 -8.96 5.16
C ILE A 126 2.30 -10.04 6.18
N PHE A 127 2.19 -11.30 5.76
CA PHE A 127 2.47 -12.44 6.61
C PHE A 127 3.88 -12.99 6.36
N PHE A 128 4.49 -13.47 7.45
CA PHE A 128 5.82 -14.07 7.45
C PHE A 128 5.78 -15.47 8.05
N LEU A 129 6.62 -16.35 7.52
CA LEU A 129 7.05 -17.60 8.14
C LEU A 129 8.54 -17.47 8.46
N ALA A 130 8.88 -17.39 9.74
CA ALA A 130 10.16 -16.87 10.19
C ALA A 130 10.42 -15.49 9.57
N ASP A 131 11.56 -15.27 8.92
CA ASP A 131 11.92 -13.97 8.30
C ASP A 131 11.57 -13.88 6.81
N LYS A 132 10.79 -14.85 6.28
CA LYS A 132 10.40 -14.87 4.87
C LYS A 132 8.92 -14.54 4.70
N ILE A 133 8.62 -13.67 3.75
CA ILE A 133 7.23 -13.38 3.39
C ILE A 133 6.55 -14.65 2.90
N SER A 134 5.45 -14.99 3.54
CA SER A 134 4.55 -16.07 3.13
C SER A 134 3.45 -15.57 2.19
N GLY A 135 3.05 -14.29 2.32
CA GLY A 135 2.18 -13.64 1.36
C GLY A 135 1.58 -12.34 1.82
N ILE A 136 0.84 -11.72 0.91
CA ILE A 136 0.13 -10.44 1.06
C ILE A 136 -1.37 -10.74 1.11
N ILE A 137 -2.09 -10.04 1.98
CA ILE A 137 -3.54 -10.12 2.13
C ILE A 137 -4.18 -8.74 2.00
N ASP A 138 -5.51 -8.70 1.97
CA ASP A 138 -6.33 -7.50 2.01
C ASP A 138 -6.13 -6.51 0.85
N PHE A 139 -6.41 -6.98 -0.35
CA PHE A 139 -6.40 -6.15 -1.57
C PHE A 139 -7.65 -5.25 -1.70
N TYR A 140 -8.33 -4.92 -0.59
CA TYR A 140 -9.56 -4.13 -0.62
C TYR A 140 -9.34 -2.74 -1.23
N PHE A 141 -8.24 -2.09 -0.91
CA PHE A 141 -7.84 -0.78 -1.42
C PHE A 141 -7.08 -0.84 -2.75
N ALA A 142 -6.73 -2.03 -3.25
CA ALA A 142 -5.95 -2.16 -4.48
C ALA A 142 -6.61 -1.40 -5.63
N CYS A 143 -5.82 -0.57 -6.30
CA CYS A 143 -6.30 0.36 -7.32
C CYS A 143 -5.21 0.64 -8.36
N THR A 144 -5.48 1.52 -9.31
CA THR A 144 -4.51 1.97 -10.32
C THR A 144 -4.05 3.38 -9.97
N ASP A 145 -2.79 3.54 -9.55
CA ASP A 145 -2.18 4.83 -9.21
C ASP A 145 -0.67 4.79 -9.46
N TYR A 146 0.07 5.81 -9.03
CA TYR A 146 1.53 5.83 -9.09
C TYR A 146 2.14 4.72 -8.25
N LEU A 147 3.08 3.98 -8.81
CA LEU A 147 3.81 2.94 -8.07
C LEU A 147 4.59 3.54 -6.89
N ALA A 148 5.07 4.77 -7.04
CA ALA A 148 5.72 5.52 -5.97
C ALA A 148 4.78 5.83 -4.78
N TYR A 149 3.46 5.92 -5.00
CA TYR A 149 2.48 6.10 -3.93
C TYR A 149 2.46 4.89 -2.98
N ASP A 150 2.48 3.68 -3.52
CA ASP A 150 2.53 2.45 -2.72
C ASP A 150 3.82 2.37 -1.89
N ILE A 151 4.94 2.81 -2.48
CA ILE A 151 6.22 2.91 -1.76
C ILE A 151 6.10 3.92 -0.60
N ALA A 152 5.52 5.08 -0.82
CA ALA A 152 5.35 6.10 0.22
C ALA A 152 4.45 5.59 1.37
N VAL A 153 3.35 4.90 1.06
CA VAL A 153 2.51 4.22 2.07
C VAL A 153 3.33 3.22 2.89
N CYS A 154 4.15 2.38 2.23
CA CYS A 154 5.01 1.42 2.92
C CYS A 154 6.09 2.10 3.77
N LEU A 155 6.70 3.19 3.30
CA LEU A 155 7.68 3.94 4.09
C LEU A 155 7.05 4.41 5.40
N ASN A 156 5.87 5.01 5.34
CA ASN A 156 5.14 5.47 6.52
C ASN A 156 4.77 4.32 7.47
N ALA A 157 4.28 3.20 6.92
CA ALA A 157 3.81 2.08 7.73
C ALA A 157 4.92 1.23 8.37
N TRP A 158 6.09 1.14 7.72
CA TRP A 158 7.15 0.20 8.12
C TRP A 158 8.40 0.86 8.68
N CYS A 159 8.66 2.11 8.32
CA CYS A 159 9.96 2.76 8.55
C CYS A 159 9.95 3.82 9.63
N PHE A 160 8.85 4.00 10.34
CA PHE A 160 8.78 4.91 11.49
C PHE A 160 8.82 4.14 12.80
N GLU A 161 9.46 4.74 13.82
CA GLU A 161 9.48 4.24 15.17
C GLU A 161 8.29 4.81 15.99
N PRO A 162 7.99 4.27 17.18
CA PRO A 162 6.84 4.74 17.98
C PRO A 162 6.88 6.23 18.38
N ASP A 163 8.05 6.85 18.34
CA ASP A 163 8.25 8.29 18.58
C ASP A 163 8.12 9.15 17.32
N ALA A 164 7.57 8.57 16.24
CA ALA A 164 7.43 9.17 14.91
C ALA A 164 8.76 9.53 14.23
N ALA A 165 9.90 9.04 14.70
CA ALA A 165 11.17 9.21 14.02
C ALA A 165 11.31 8.23 12.84
N MET A 166 11.74 8.74 11.68
CA MET A 166 12.03 7.88 10.52
C MET A 166 13.29 7.05 10.80
N ASN A 167 13.17 5.73 10.67
CA ASN A 167 14.30 4.80 10.75
C ASN A 167 14.96 4.66 9.38
N VAL A 168 16.06 5.40 9.20
CA VAL A 168 16.83 5.44 7.95
C VAL A 168 17.29 4.05 7.50
N THR A 169 17.68 3.19 8.42
CA THR A 169 18.11 1.82 8.10
C THR A 169 16.96 0.99 7.51
N LYS A 170 15.78 1.04 8.13
CA LYS A 170 14.59 0.37 7.59
C LYS A 170 14.22 0.91 6.21
N THR A 171 14.24 2.23 6.05
CA THR A 171 13.97 2.93 4.78
C THR A 171 14.92 2.45 3.67
N GLN A 172 16.22 2.45 3.94
CA GLN A 172 17.23 1.98 2.99
C GLN A 172 17.01 0.52 2.58
N HIS A 173 16.68 -0.36 3.54
CA HIS A 173 16.42 -1.78 3.25
C HIS A 173 15.15 -2.00 2.45
N LEU A 174 14.08 -1.24 2.72
CA LEU A 174 12.83 -1.30 1.94
C LEU A 174 13.08 -0.88 0.49
N LEU A 175 13.71 0.26 0.29
CA LEU A 175 14.01 0.77 -1.05
C LEU A 175 14.99 -0.13 -1.80
N ALA A 176 16.05 -0.63 -1.15
CA ALA A 176 16.98 -1.58 -1.75
C ALA A 176 16.27 -2.88 -2.18
N GLY A 177 15.43 -3.44 -1.30
CA GLY A 177 14.64 -4.62 -1.63
C GLY A 177 13.70 -4.41 -2.82
N TYR A 178 13.11 -3.22 -2.94
CA TYR A 178 12.29 -2.86 -4.09
C TYR A 178 13.13 -2.75 -5.37
N GLU A 179 14.24 -2.02 -5.31
CA GLU A 179 15.14 -1.78 -6.46
C GLU A 179 15.86 -3.04 -6.95
N ASP A 180 16.03 -4.05 -6.11
CA ASP A 180 16.53 -5.38 -6.52
C ASP A 180 15.66 -6.05 -7.59
N VAL A 181 14.37 -5.73 -7.63
CA VAL A 181 13.38 -6.29 -8.57
C VAL A 181 13.00 -5.27 -9.64
N ARG A 182 12.63 -4.07 -9.23
CA ARG A 182 12.21 -2.98 -10.11
C ARG A 182 13.00 -1.71 -9.81
N PRO A 183 13.95 -1.32 -10.68
CA PRO A 183 14.68 -0.07 -10.52
C PRO A 183 13.74 1.14 -10.53
N LEU A 184 13.92 2.05 -9.58
CA LEU A 184 13.22 3.32 -9.54
C LEU A 184 13.77 4.28 -10.61
N THR A 185 12.88 4.95 -11.31
CA THR A 185 13.26 6.04 -12.22
C THR A 185 13.79 7.24 -11.43
N HIS A 186 14.52 8.13 -12.10
CA HIS A 186 14.99 9.36 -11.46
C HIS A 186 13.82 10.21 -10.94
N GLN A 187 12.71 10.27 -11.69
CA GLN A 187 11.52 11.00 -11.28
C GLN A 187 10.87 10.41 -10.03
N GLU A 188 10.78 9.08 -9.92
CA GLU A 188 10.27 8.42 -8.71
C GLU A 188 11.17 8.71 -7.51
N LYS A 189 12.50 8.64 -7.67
CA LYS A 189 13.46 8.95 -6.59
C LYS A 189 13.37 10.39 -6.11
N THR A 190 13.04 11.33 -6.99
CA THR A 190 12.88 12.75 -6.65
C THR A 190 11.53 13.02 -5.97
N ALA A 191 10.51 12.21 -6.26
CA ALA A 191 9.17 12.35 -5.71
C ALA A 191 8.98 11.64 -4.36
N LEU A 192 9.87 10.73 -3.99
CA LEU A 192 9.86 10.09 -2.65
C LEU A 192 10.43 11.05 -1.60
N PRO A 193 9.95 10.97 -0.35
CA PRO A 193 10.41 11.80 0.77
C PRO A 193 11.87 11.53 1.15
#